data_db98d00ebc99059ed65425fc3cab9c46
#
_entry.id   db98d00ebc99059ed65425fc3cab9c46
#
_cell.length_a   1.000
_cell.length_b   1.000
_cell.length_c   1.000
_cell.angle_alpha   90.00
_cell.angle_beta   90.00
_cell.angle_gamma   90.00
#
_symmetry.space_group_name_H-M   'P 1'
#
loop_
_entity.id
_entity.type
_entity.pdbx_description
1 polymer ?
#
loop_
_entity_poly.entity_id
_entity_poly.type
_entity_poly.pdbx_seq_one_letter_code
_entity_poly.pdbx_strand_id
1 'polypeptide(L)'
;MKSVRILLSLSLLCLPFFSNAEAKGKYDNFKVSVYTRAYEVQNMTDPAWLDSTWNIISSQMKVDKIYLETHRDLNIVKADDMKRIIKFFKDRGVEVAGGITYTISEANNFQTFCYKNPEERAKAKEIIELTASLFDEIILDDFFFTDCKCDYCVEAKGNRTWTDYRLELMDDAALNVILGPAKKVNKNVKVIIKYPNWYDHFPALGFDLDFGPKHFDGIYTGTETRDAVRSNQHLQPYESYLIWRYFDNLNPGHNGGGWVDTGGMRYMERYSEQLWLTVFAKAPEMTFFDYRQMLNPLRSSYRGPWQDAGGTSFNYDEMMKPVNINGKEVTPTTMARAAGFTMEQVDRTIGLLGNPIGVKSYKPYQSTGEEFLQNYFGMIGIPMDIVPEFPTDANMVILTEQAKADPDIIKKMDKHLRSGKDITITAGFLRAMQGKGIESIVDLEYTDRKALVSGFMTGGQIVNVSKPILMQQVMYKTNDSWEIVSGMDGGLGWPLLHRDAYSKGNVYLLVVPDNFADLYNLPVQVLNSIRQNLTQKAVPVRIQGPANVSLFIYDNNTFIVESFSDEDVDITVQCQTEGSLKDLLSGEDVNGSRVMQWGRSTSNERSFRVHLKPHSYRVFKF
;
A
#
# COMPACT_ATOMS: atom_id res chain seq x y z
N MET A 1 45.46 -50.11 -36.92
CA MET A 1 44.90 -48.75 -36.88
C MET A 1 44.14 -48.65 -35.57
N LYS A 2 44.69 -47.94 -34.56
CA LYS A 2 44.12 -47.80 -33.22
C LYS A 2 43.41 -46.45 -33.13
N SER A 3 42.09 -46.51 -32.87
CA SER A 3 41.27 -45.29 -32.62
C SER A 3 41.41 -44.83 -31.19
N VAL A 4 41.88 -43.63 -30.97
CA VAL A 4 41.96 -42.99 -29.69
C VAL A 4 40.63 -42.25 -29.43
N ARG A 5 39.89 -42.62 -28.39
CA ARG A 5 38.73 -41.89 -27.88
C ARG A 5 39.22 -40.87 -26.84
N ILE A 6 39.05 -39.60 -27.12
CA ILE A 6 39.28 -38.52 -26.16
C ILE A 6 37.97 -38.36 -25.35
N LEU A 7 38.01 -38.64 -24.03
CA LEU A 7 36.96 -38.27 -23.08
C LEU A 7 37.19 -36.80 -22.69
N LEU A 8 36.27 -35.93 -23.05
CA LEU A 8 36.14 -34.58 -22.42
C LEU A 8 35.36 -34.73 -21.12
N SER A 9 36.03 -34.55 -20.00
CA SER A 9 35.39 -34.39 -18.70
C SER A 9 34.93 -32.96 -18.54
N LEU A 10 33.61 -32.73 -18.58
CA LEU A 10 32.98 -31.44 -18.17
C LEU A 10 32.99 -31.39 -16.64
N SER A 11 33.88 -30.62 -16.05
CA SER A 11 33.79 -30.26 -14.62
C SER A 11 32.76 -29.16 -14.45
N LEU A 12 31.57 -29.52 -13.93
CA LEU A 12 30.55 -28.59 -13.44
C LEU A 12 31.12 -27.89 -12.19
N LEU A 13 31.52 -26.63 -12.30
CA LEU A 13 31.76 -25.77 -11.16
C LEU A 13 30.41 -25.46 -10.50
N CYS A 14 30.06 -26.16 -9.45
CA CYS A 14 29.03 -25.73 -8.50
C CYS A 14 29.56 -24.51 -7.73
N LEU A 15 29.21 -23.33 -8.16
CA LEU A 15 29.30 -22.13 -7.32
C LEU A 15 28.30 -22.32 -6.16
N PRO A 16 28.72 -22.19 -4.89
CA PRO A 16 27.77 -22.18 -3.80
C PRO A 16 26.96 -20.86 -3.91
N PHE A 17 25.68 -20.99 -4.17
CA PHE A 17 24.72 -19.93 -3.87
C PHE A 17 24.73 -19.77 -2.35
N PHE A 18 25.49 -18.80 -1.85
CA PHE A 18 25.26 -18.26 -0.52
C PHE A 18 23.91 -17.52 -0.58
N SER A 19 22.82 -18.19 -0.29
CA SER A 19 21.64 -17.51 0.20
C SER A 19 22.07 -16.89 1.51
N ASN A 20 22.16 -15.57 1.55
CA ASN A 20 22.15 -14.83 2.81
C ASN A 20 20.80 -15.17 3.45
N ALA A 21 20.78 -16.16 4.33
CA ALA A 21 19.68 -16.32 5.25
C ALA A 21 19.72 -15.10 6.16
N GLU A 22 18.85 -14.11 5.88
CA GLU A 22 18.63 -13.02 6.83
C GLU A 22 18.33 -13.60 8.20
N ALA A 23 18.96 -13.05 9.23
CA ALA A 23 18.74 -13.53 10.59
C ALA A 23 17.24 -13.47 10.90
N LYS A 24 16.67 -14.61 11.26
CA LYS A 24 15.24 -14.73 11.60
C LYS A 24 14.92 -13.78 12.76
N GLY A 25 13.89 -12.96 12.60
CA GLY A 25 13.44 -12.02 13.64
C GLY A 25 12.81 -12.74 14.85
N LYS A 26 12.33 -11.96 15.80
CA LYS A 26 11.58 -12.48 16.97
C LYS A 26 10.16 -12.92 16.62
N TYR A 27 9.65 -12.48 15.46
CA TYR A 27 8.50 -13.03 14.75
C TYR A 27 8.99 -13.98 13.67
N ASP A 28 8.13 -14.91 13.21
CA ASP A 28 8.55 -15.94 12.27
C ASP A 28 8.67 -15.43 10.83
N ASN A 29 7.86 -14.41 10.45
CA ASN A 29 7.68 -14.02 9.06
C ASN A 29 8.06 -12.56 8.74
N PHE A 30 8.34 -11.72 9.73
CA PHE A 30 8.74 -10.33 9.57
C PHE A 30 9.51 -9.86 10.80
N LYS A 31 10.12 -8.67 10.71
CA LYS A 31 10.73 -7.97 11.84
C LYS A 31 9.83 -6.87 12.34
N VAL A 32 9.98 -6.53 13.62
CA VAL A 32 9.33 -5.38 14.25
C VAL A 32 10.38 -4.39 14.71
N SER A 33 10.21 -3.14 14.33
CA SER A 33 11.07 -2.04 14.75
C SER A 33 10.28 -0.90 15.39
N VAL A 34 10.97 -0.10 16.18
CA VAL A 34 10.45 1.12 16.79
C VAL A 34 11.32 2.30 16.39
N TYR A 35 10.70 3.35 15.88
CA TYR A 35 11.40 4.61 15.59
C TYR A 35 11.39 5.51 16.83
N THR A 36 12.52 6.16 17.10
CA THR A 36 12.69 7.01 18.28
C THR A 36 13.16 8.38 17.83
N ARG A 37 12.34 9.40 18.00
CA ARG A 37 12.67 10.76 17.59
C ARG A 37 13.82 11.35 18.42
N ALA A 38 14.51 12.34 17.88
CA ALA A 38 15.63 13.00 18.55
C ALA A 38 15.29 13.48 19.98
N TYR A 39 14.05 13.88 20.21
CA TYR A 39 13.58 14.30 21.54
C TYR A 39 13.60 13.17 22.58
N GLU A 40 13.12 11.99 22.23
CA GLU A 40 13.14 10.82 23.10
C GLU A 40 14.57 10.26 23.24
N VAL A 41 15.38 10.33 22.18
CA VAL A 41 16.80 9.96 22.26
C VAL A 41 17.55 10.87 23.25
N GLN A 42 17.22 12.16 23.30
CA GLN A 42 17.79 13.06 24.33
C GLN A 42 17.34 12.66 25.75
N ASN A 43 16.08 12.25 25.95
CA ASN A 43 15.60 11.74 27.24
C ASN A 43 16.31 10.44 27.64
N MET A 44 16.70 9.59 26.67
CA MET A 44 17.46 8.35 26.89
C MET A 44 18.88 8.58 27.43
N THR A 45 19.36 9.82 27.47
CA THR A 45 20.64 10.17 28.15
C THR A 45 20.56 9.98 29.66
N ASP A 46 19.36 9.99 30.24
CA ASP A 46 19.10 9.54 31.61
C ASP A 46 18.92 8.01 31.61
N PRO A 47 19.84 7.24 32.22
CA PRO A 47 19.77 5.78 32.27
C PRO A 47 18.53 5.25 32.98
N ALA A 48 18.02 5.95 34.00
CA ALA A 48 16.85 5.51 34.75
C ALA A 48 15.57 5.65 33.89
N TRP A 49 15.46 6.74 33.14
CA TRP A 49 14.37 6.93 32.19
C TRP A 49 14.40 5.87 31.07
N LEU A 50 15.59 5.63 30.49
CA LEU A 50 15.77 4.65 29.44
C LEU A 50 15.42 3.23 29.91
N ASP A 51 15.96 2.79 31.07
CA ASP A 51 15.66 1.47 31.63
C ASP A 51 14.15 1.30 31.92
N SER A 52 13.50 2.30 32.54
CA SER A 52 12.09 2.21 32.90
C SER A 52 11.18 2.15 31.68
N THR A 53 11.39 3.02 30.70
CA THR A 53 10.54 3.09 29.49
C THR A 53 10.77 1.91 28.55
N TRP A 54 12.02 1.48 28.39
CA TRP A 54 12.32 0.28 27.61
C TRP A 54 11.72 -0.99 28.24
N ASN A 55 11.76 -1.12 29.56
CA ASN A 55 11.12 -2.24 30.24
C ASN A 55 9.61 -2.27 30.02
N ILE A 56 8.94 -1.12 29.96
CA ILE A 56 7.52 -1.05 29.62
C ILE A 56 7.28 -1.59 28.21
N ILE A 57 7.98 -1.08 27.20
CA ILE A 57 7.79 -1.47 25.81
C ILE A 57 8.13 -2.95 25.60
N SER A 58 9.32 -3.37 25.99
CA SER A 58 9.85 -4.73 25.75
C SER A 58 9.11 -5.83 26.55
N SER A 59 8.39 -5.47 27.60
CA SER A 59 7.52 -6.40 28.35
C SER A 59 6.15 -6.57 27.70
N GLN A 60 5.75 -5.74 26.75
CA GLN A 60 4.43 -5.77 26.12
C GLN A 60 4.49 -6.10 24.62
N MET A 61 5.66 -6.00 24.01
CA MET A 61 5.89 -6.24 22.60
C MET A 61 7.30 -6.77 22.34
N LYS A 62 7.46 -7.69 21.39
CA LYS A 62 8.78 -8.10 20.90
C LYS A 62 9.31 -7.04 19.93
N VAL A 63 10.53 -6.58 20.13
CA VAL A 63 11.19 -5.59 19.28
C VAL A 63 12.49 -6.15 18.76
N ASP A 64 12.66 -6.23 17.43
CA ASP A 64 13.85 -6.71 16.76
C ASP A 64 14.88 -5.59 16.57
N LYS A 65 14.41 -4.38 16.19
CA LYS A 65 15.24 -3.25 15.83
C LYS A 65 14.72 -1.94 16.45
N ILE A 66 15.64 -1.02 16.69
CA ILE A 66 15.30 0.35 17.05
C ILE A 66 16.02 1.33 16.11
N TYR A 67 15.30 2.31 15.61
CA TYR A 67 15.84 3.47 14.92
C TYR A 67 16.04 4.60 15.92
N LEU A 68 17.27 5.11 16.02
CA LEU A 68 17.63 6.23 16.90
C LEU A 68 17.90 7.46 16.06
N GLU A 69 17.05 8.45 16.18
CA GLU A 69 17.13 9.67 15.40
C GLU A 69 18.24 10.58 15.92
N THR A 70 19.08 11.07 15.01
CA THR A 70 20.18 11.97 15.34
C THR A 70 19.80 13.43 15.23
N HIS A 71 18.82 13.75 14.39
CA HIS A 71 18.42 15.13 14.09
C HIS A 71 16.92 15.24 13.82
N ARG A 72 16.27 16.23 14.44
CA ARG A 72 14.91 16.74 14.17
C ARG A 72 14.81 18.17 14.69
N ASP A 73 14.23 19.11 13.90
CA ASP A 73 13.99 20.50 14.29
C ASP A 73 15.25 21.21 14.83
N LEU A 74 16.38 21.03 14.15
CA LEU A 74 17.70 21.51 14.54
C LEU A 74 18.22 20.95 15.88
N ASN A 75 17.50 20.03 16.52
CA ASN A 75 18.03 19.26 17.64
C ASN A 75 18.97 18.17 17.13
N ILE A 76 20.20 18.19 17.60
CA ILE A 76 21.22 17.19 17.27
C ILE A 76 21.63 16.47 18.54
N VAL A 77 21.52 15.14 18.53
CA VAL A 77 21.97 14.30 19.64
C VAL A 77 23.49 14.19 19.61
N LYS A 78 24.13 14.38 20.76
CA LYS A 78 25.58 14.29 20.88
C LYS A 78 26.09 12.87 20.61
N ALA A 79 27.20 12.76 19.87
CA ALA A 79 27.75 11.46 19.46
C ALA A 79 28.05 10.51 20.63
N ASP A 80 28.59 11.03 21.74
CA ASP A 80 28.95 10.19 22.88
C ASP A 80 27.76 9.70 23.67
N ASP A 81 26.68 10.49 23.75
CA ASP A 81 25.38 10.06 24.28
C ASP A 81 24.78 8.98 23.40
N MET A 82 24.78 9.19 22.08
CA MET A 82 24.30 8.21 21.12
C MET A 82 25.02 6.86 21.23
N LYS A 83 26.37 6.87 21.35
CA LYS A 83 27.15 5.63 21.52
C LYS A 83 26.74 4.83 22.76
N ARG A 84 26.44 5.52 23.88
CA ARG A 84 25.96 4.86 25.11
C ARG A 84 24.58 4.23 24.91
N ILE A 85 23.67 4.91 24.21
CA ILE A 85 22.33 4.43 23.91
C ILE A 85 22.39 3.24 22.94
N ILE A 86 23.22 3.34 21.88
CA ILE A 86 23.47 2.22 20.95
C ILE A 86 23.94 0.97 21.72
N LYS A 87 24.89 1.14 22.63
CA LYS A 87 25.40 0.04 23.44
C LYS A 87 24.31 -0.57 24.32
N PHE A 88 23.45 0.24 24.93
CA PHE A 88 22.32 -0.22 25.77
C PHE A 88 21.42 -1.19 25.02
N PHE A 89 21.02 -0.87 23.78
CA PHE A 89 20.14 -1.72 22.97
C PHE A 89 20.88 -2.95 22.43
N LYS A 90 22.11 -2.81 21.94
CA LYS A 90 22.92 -3.94 21.46
C LYS A 90 23.18 -4.98 22.56
N ASP A 91 23.45 -4.55 23.77
CA ASP A 91 23.64 -5.45 24.93
C ASP A 91 22.37 -6.25 25.27
N ARG A 92 21.20 -5.81 24.79
CA ARG A 92 19.88 -6.46 24.95
C ARG A 92 19.43 -7.25 23.71
N GLY A 93 20.33 -7.41 22.73
CA GLY A 93 20.05 -8.15 21.50
C GLY A 93 19.04 -7.45 20.57
N VAL A 94 18.98 -6.12 20.62
CA VAL A 94 18.16 -5.30 19.71
C VAL A 94 19.08 -4.73 18.64
N GLU A 95 18.71 -4.90 17.37
CA GLU A 95 19.39 -4.27 16.25
C GLU A 95 19.23 -2.74 16.35
N VAL A 96 20.25 -1.98 15.94
CA VAL A 96 20.21 -0.52 16.06
C VAL A 96 20.58 0.13 14.73
N ALA A 97 19.70 1.01 14.27
CA ALA A 97 19.90 1.83 13.08
C ALA A 97 19.73 3.32 13.41
N GLY A 98 20.21 4.19 12.53
CA GLY A 98 20.06 5.64 12.67
C GLY A 98 18.82 6.16 11.98
N GLY A 99 18.28 7.28 12.47
CA GLY A 99 17.21 8.03 11.83
C GLY A 99 17.59 9.49 11.63
N ILE A 100 17.04 10.11 10.59
CA ILE A 100 17.17 11.55 10.34
C ILE A 100 15.83 12.09 9.86
N THR A 101 15.38 13.18 10.47
CA THR A 101 14.29 14.01 9.96
C THR A 101 14.85 15.37 9.59
N TYR A 102 14.78 15.72 8.30
CA TYR A 102 15.33 16.97 7.77
C TYR A 102 14.38 18.16 7.94
N THR A 103 13.81 18.33 9.13
CA THR A 103 13.01 19.51 9.49
C THR A 103 13.87 20.57 10.17
N ILE A 104 13.61 21.84 9.85
CA ILE A 104 14.06 23.02 10.61
C ILE A 104 13.07 23.29 11.74
N SER A 105 11.76 23.14 11.45
CA SER A 105 10.69 23.31 12.42
C SER A 105 9.40 22.61 11.96
N GLU A 106 9.00 21.53 12.64
CA GLU A 106 7.70 20.89 12.44
C GLU A 106 6.54 21.83 12.80
N ALA A 107 6.71 22.65 13.83
CA ALA A 107 5.69 23.60 14.28
C ALA A 107 5.43 24.73 13.26
N ASN A 108 6.36 25.00 12.35
CA ASN A 108 6.23 25.97 11.27
C ASN A 108 5.89 25.28 9.94
N ASN A 109 4.72 24.64 9.86
CA ASN A 109 4.23 23.93 8.67
C ASN A 109 5.24 22.91 8.11
N PHE A 110 5.93 22.17 8.99
CA PHE A 110 6.95 21.20 8.61
C PHE A 110 8.07 21.78 7.74
N GLN A 111 8.55 22.97 8.08
CA GLN A 111 9.64 23.62 7.36
C GLN A 111 10.87 22.69 7.26
N THR A 112 11.27 22.36 6.03
CA THR A 112 12.44 21.55 5.70
C THR A 112 13.62 22.41 5.28
N PHE A 113 14.80 21.79 5.14
CA PHE A 113 16.00 22.45 4.62
C PHE A 113 15.82 22.87 3.16
N CYS A 114 16.39 24.03 2.80
CA CYS A 114 16.55 24.43 1.41
C CYS A 114 17.83 23.83 0.82
N TYR A 115 17.69 22.82 -0.02
CA TYR A 115 18.82 22.16 -0.67
C TYR A 115 19.52 22.99 -1.74
N LYS A 116 19.05 24.20 -2.02
CA LYS A 116 19.69 25.19 -2.91
C LYS A 116 20.47 26.25 -2.13
N ASN A 117 20.03 26.60 -0.91
CA ASN A 117 20.76 27.51 -0.03
C ASN A 117 22.07 26.85 0.42
N PRO A 118 23.27 27.49 0.18
CA PRO A 118 24.55 26.86 0.51
C PRO A 118 24.75 26.52 1.99
N GLU A 119 24.25 27.34 2.90
CA GLU A 119 24.40 27.15 4.34
C GLU A 119 23.54 25.99 4.85
N GLU A 120 22.27 25.96 4.43
CA GLU A 120 21.34 24.89 4.80
C GLU A 120 21.76 23.54 4.17
N ARG A 121 22.25 23.58 2.91
CA ARG A 121 22.80 22.41 2.22
C ARG A 121 24.04 21.85 2.95
N ALA A 122 24.94 22.73 3.41
CA ALA A 122 26.11 22.33 4.20
C ALA A 122 25.67 21.68 5.54
N LYS A 123 24.65 22.24 6.20
CA LYS A 123 24.11 21.71 7.45
C LYS A 123 23.48 20.34 7.28
N ALA A 124 22.67 20.15 6.23
CA ALA A 124 22.08 18.85 5.91
C ALA A 124 23.18 17.78 5.69
N LYS A 125 24.28 18.16 5.02
CA LYS A 125 25.44 17.28 4.82
C LYS A 125 26.15 16.92 6.13
N GLU A 126 26.36 17.88 7.05
CA GLU A 126 26.95 17.61 8.37
C GLU A 126 26.13 16.59 9.16
N ILE A 127 24.79 16.66 9.07
CA ILE A 127 23.86 15.75 9.76
C ILE A 127 24.04 14.32 9.27
N ILE A 128 24.05 14.08 7.97
CA ILE A 128 24.23 12.73 7.42
C ILE A 128 25.64 12.20 7.70
N GLU A 129 26.68 13.03 7.63
CA GLU A 129 28.07 12.64 7.95
C GLU A 129 28.20 12.22 9.42
N LEU A 130 27.58 12.96 10.35
CA LEU A 130 27.51 12.59 11.77
C LEU A 130 26.82 11.23 11.93
N THR A 131 25.65 11.07 11.32
CA THR A 131 24.85 9.85 11.46
C THR A 131 25.56 8.63 10.88
N ALA A 132 26.17 8.77 9.69
CA ALA A 132 26.96 7.71 9.06
C ALA A 132 28.22 7.31 9.86
N SER A 133 28.75 8.21 10.71
CA SER A 133 29.84 7.87 11.63
C SER A 133 29.41 6.98 12.81
N LEU A 134 28.10 6.86 13.06
CA LEU A 134 27.54 6.17 14.22
C LEU A 134 26.79 4.88 13.85
N PHE A 135 26.26 4.77 12.61
CA PHE A 135 25.37 3.69 12.20
C PHE A 135 25.77 3.11 10.84
N ASP A 136 25.52 1.82 10.67
CA ASP A 136 25.67 1.09 9.40
C ASP A 136 24.39 1.07 8.55
N GLU A 137 23.25 1.46 9.14
CA GLU A 137 21.98 1.65 8.45
C GLU A 137 21.34 2.95 8.95
N ILE A 138 20.82 3.74 8.01
CA ILE A 138 20.19 5.05 8.28
C ILE A 138 18.89 5.11 7.50
N ILE A 139 17.79 5.51 8.15
CA ILE A 139 16.54 5.86 7.48
C ILE A 139 16.34 7.38 7.49
N LEU A 140 16.00 7.91 6.33
CA LEU A 140 15.51 9.28 6.19
C LEU A 140 14.00 9.24 6.34
N ASP A 141 13.47 9.91 7.37
CA ASP A 141 12.03 10.10 7.52
C ASP A 141 11.48 10.92 6.34
N ASP A 142 10.18 10.89 6.10
CA ASP A 142 9.51 11.44 4.92
C ASP A 142 9.63 12.97 4.71
N PHE A 143 10.53 13.61 5.43
CA PHE A 143 10.89 15.03 5.31
C PHE A 143 12.13 15.31 4.44
N PHE A 144 12.61 14.32 3.68
CA PHE A 144 13.60 14.56 2.62
C PHE A 144 12.90 14.97 1.32
N PHE A 145 12.30 16.15 1.34
CA PHE A 145 11.60 16.79 0.23
C PHE A 145 11.84 18.30 0.22
N THR A 146 11.31 19.02 -0.76
CA THR A 146 11.36 20.49 -0.78
C THR A 146 10.08 21.11 -1.35
N ASP A 147 9.57 22.09 -0.64
CA ASP A 147 8.54 23.05 -1.10
C ASP A 147 9.06 24.48 -1.16
N CYS A 148 10.37 24.66 -0.93
CA CYS A 148 11.04 25.95 -0.78
C CYS A 148 10.86 26.84 -2.02
N LYS A 149 10.60 28.13 -1.77
CA LYS A 149 10.47 29.20 -2.78
C LYS A 149 11.27 30.45 -2.38
N CYS A 150 12.41 30.28 -1.67
CA CYS A 150 13.33 31.37 -1.37
C CYS A 150 14.00 31.92 -2.65
N ASP A 151 14.69 33.04 -2.56
CA ASP A 151 15.33 33.69 -3.70
C ASP A 151 16.28 32.74 -4.44
N TYR A 152 17.08 31.92 -3.75
CA TYR A 152 17.92 30.91 -4.38
C TYR A 152 17.12 29.92 -5.26
N CYS A 153 15.95 29.48 -4.78
CA CYS A 153 15.11 28.56 -5.52
C CYS A 153 14.39 29.22 -6.68
N VAL A 154 13.89 30.46 -6.49
CA VAL A 154 13.21 31.23 -7.54
C VAL A 154 14.17 31.50 -8.71
N GLU A 155 15.39 31.96 -8.43
CA GLU A 155 16.43 32.21 -9.43
C GLU A 155 16.84 30.91 -10.14
N ALA A 156 17.12 29.86 -9.38
CA ALA A 156 17.58 28.59 -9.96
C ALA A 156 16.51 27.88 -10.78
N LYS A 157 15.23 28.02 -10.43
CA LYS A 157 14.11 27.46 -11.18
C LYS A 157 14.04 28.00 -12.61
N GLY A 158 14.23 29.30 -12.78
CA GLY A 158 14.07 29.98 -14.06
C GLY A 158 12.68 29.73 -14.66
N ASN A 159 12.62 29.30 -15.94
CA ASN A 159 11.38 29.07 -16.69
C ASN A 159 10.78 27.67 -16.51
N ARG A 160 11.42 26.76 -15.73
CA ARG A 160 10.91 25.42 -15.47
C ARG A 160 9.65 25.46 -14.61
N THR A 161 8.86 24.37 -14.63
CA THR A 161 7.81 24.18 -13.61
C THR A 161 8.45 23.98 -12.23
N TRP A 162 7.67 24.18 -11.16
CA TRP A 162 8.17 23.87 -9.81
C TRP A 162 8.45 22.37 -9.64
N THR A 163 7.66 21.52 -10.26
CA THR A 163 7.85 20.07 -10.22
C THR A 163 9.16 19.67 -10.87
N ASP A 164 9.41 20.08 -12.11
CA ASP A 164 10.66 19.73 -12.83
C ASP A 164 11.91 20.22 -12.08
N TYR A 165 11.84 21.47 -11.56
CA TYR A 165 12.94 22.04 -10.78
C TYR A 165 13.21 21.27 -9.48
N ARG A 166 12.14 20.89 -8.76
CA ARG A 166 12.28 20.19 -7.48
C ARG A 166 12.76 18.76 -7.64
N LEU A 167 12.30 18.04 -8.67
CA LEU A 167 12.83 16.71 -8.99
C LEU A 167 14.33 16.78 -9.22
N GLU A 168 14.81 17.65 -10.12
CA GLU A 168 16.24 17.81 -10.40
C GLU A 168 17.05 18.25 -9.16
N LEU A 169 16.51 19.17 -8.34
CA LEU A 169 17.16 19.62 -7.11
C LEU A 169 17.30 18.48 -6.08
N MET A 170 16.28 17.66 -5.93
CA MET A 170 16.28 16.58 -4.93
C MET A 170 17.13 15.39 -5.38
N ASP A 171 17.23 15.12 -6.68
CA ASP A 171 18.16 14.13 -7.22
C ASP A 171 19.62 14.56 -6.97
N ASP A 172 19.94 15.82 -7.24
CA ASP A 172 21.26 16.38 -6.88
C ASP A 172 21.51 16.31 -5.38
N ALA A 173 20.53 16.65 -4.54
CA ALA A 173 20.66 16.56 -3.09
C ALA A 173 20.85 15.12 -2.62
N ALA A 174 20.13 14.16 -3.18
CA ALA A 174 20.27 12.75 -2.86
C ALA A 174 21.70 12.26 -3.10
N LEU A 175 22.28 12.59 -4.26
CA LEU A 175 23.63 12.17 -4.61
C LEU A 175 24.71 12.93 -3.83
N ASN A 176 24.64 14.28 -3.78
CA ASN A 176 25.74 15.14 -3.37
C ASN A 176 25.64 15.66 -1.94
N VAL A 177 24.47 15.55 -1.30
CA VAL A 177 24.29 15.94 0.11
C VAL A 177 24.13 14.71 1.00
N ILE A 178 23.50 13.65 0.49
CA ILE A 178 23.16 12.46 1.31
C ILE A 178 24.09 11.29 1.00
N LEU A 179 23.90 10.63 -0.13
CA LEU A 179 24.53 9.33 -0.44
C LEU A 179 26.07 9.43 -0.53
N GLY A 180 26.58 10.40 -1.30
CA GLY A 180 28.03 10.60 -1.45
C GLY A 180 28.73 10.89 -0.13
N PRO A 181 28.29 11.89 0.67
CA PRO A 181 28.85 12.17 1.98
C PRO A 181 28.74 11.00 2.97
N ALA A 182 27.58 10.33 3.06
CA ALA A 182 27.40 9.16 3.90
C ALA A 182 28.41 8.05 3.58
N LYS A 183 28.51 7.66 2.31
CA LYS A 183 29.44 6.60 1.85
C LYS A 183 30.91 7.01 1.98
N LYS A 184 31.23 8.30 1.97
CA LYS A 184 32.59 8.79 2.23
C LYS A 184 33.00 8.59 3.69
N VAL A 185 32.07 8.74 4.62
CA VAL A 185 32.30 8.51 6.08
C VAL A 185 32.31 7.03 6.40
N ASN A 186 31.29 6.30 5.93
CA ASN A 186 31.16 4.86 6.12
C ASN A 186 30.81 4.18 4.80
N LYS A 187 31.76 3.47 4.20
CA LYS A 187 31.58 2.82 2.88
C LYS A 187 30.48 1.77 2.87
N ASN A 188 30.16 1.19 4.01
CA ASN A 188 29.19 0.10 4.14
C ASN A 188 27.81 0.59 4.58
N VAL A 189 27.65 1.88 4.89
CA VAL A 189 26.37 2.40 5.36
C VAL A 189 25.27 2.20 4.31
N LYS A 190 24.13 1.70 4.75
CA LYS A 190 22.90 1.66 3.96
C LYS A 190 22.09 2.90 4.27
N VAL A 191 21.69 3.65 3.26
CA VAL A 191 20.80 4.81 3.39
C VAL A 191 19.48 4.48 2.74
N ILE A 192 18.44 4.49 3.56
CA ILE A 192 17.07 4.15 3.20
C ILE A 192 16.26 5.44 3.12
N ILE A 193 15.47 5.62 2.06
CA ILE A 193 14.51 6.71 1.97
C ILE A 193 13.13 6.20 2.35
N LYS A 194 12.42 6.91 3.24
CA LYS A 194 11.01 6.66 3.53
C LYS A 194 10.13 7.59 2.72
N TYR A 195 9.16 7.02 2.02
CA TYR A 195 8.11 7.76 1.34
C TYR A 195 6.85 7.82 2.21
N PRO A 196 6.13 8.96 2.22
CA PRO A 196 4.87 9.07 2.95
C PRO A 196 3.72 8.29 2.29
N ASN A 197 2.57 8.25 2.96
CA ASN A 197 1.37 7.56 2.51
C ASN A 197 0.53 8.31 1.44
N TRP A 198 0.89 9.54 1.07
CA TRP A 198 0.14 10.38 0.11
C TRP A 198 0.94 10.57 -1.19
N TYR A 199 0.81 9.63 -2.12
CA TYR A 199 1.60 9.57 -3.35
C TYR A 199 1.15 10.49 -4.50
N ASP A 200 0.08 11.23 -4.37
CA ASP A 200 -0.38 12.23 -5.34
C ASP A 200 0.47 13.51 -5.36
N HIS A 201 1.15 13.82 -4.27
CA HIS A 201 1.99 15.00 -4.13
C HIS A 201 3.48 14.76 -4.41
N PHE A 202 3.90 13.54 -4.60
CA PHE A 202 5.32 13.16 -4.65
C PHE A 202 6.15 13.98 -5.63
N PRO A 203 5.83 14.08 -6.93
CA PRO A 203 6.67 14.84 -7.87
C PRO A 203 6.71 16.33 -7.53
N ALA A 204 5.61 16.91 -7.06
CA ALA A 204 5.52 18.33 -6.72
C ALA A 204 6.38 18.71 -5.50
N LEU A 205 6.76 17.75 -4.68
CA LEU A 205 7.67 17.90 -3.54
C LEU A 205 9.12 17.47 -3.83
N GLY A 206 9.39 17.01 -5.06
CA GLY A 206 10.71 16.56 -5.47
C GLY A 206 11.01 15.11 -5.11
N PHE A 207 10.00 14.31 -4.75
CA PHE A 207 10.16 12.86 -4.68
C PHE A 207 10.17 12.28 -6.10
N ASP A 208 11.34 11.95 -6.62
CA ASP A 208 11.48 11.27 -7.90
C ASP A 208 11.31 9.76 -7.71
N LEU A 209 10.15 9.25 -8.15
CA LEU A 209 9.79 7.84 -7.98
C LEU A 209 10.50 6.91 -8.98
N ASP A 210 11.13 7.45 -10.01
CA ASP A 210 12.00 6.70 -10.92
C ASP A 210 13.46 6.69 -10.43
N PHE A 211 13.94 7.81 -9.92
CA PHE A 211 15.32 7.97 -9.46
C PHE A 211 15.54 7.41 -8.04
N GLY A 212 14.78 7.89 -7.06
CA GLY A 212 14.99 7.59 -5.63
C GLY A 212 15.01 6.09 -5.32
N PRO A 213 13.98 5.30 -5.72
CA PRO A 213 13.93 3.87 -5.44
C PRO A 213 15.11 3.07 -6.01
N LYS A 214 15.79 3.59 -7.04
CA LYS A 214 16.93 2.93 -7.70
C LYS A 214 18.29 3.35 -7.16
N HIS A 215 18.40 4.49 -6.47
CA HIS A 215 19.67 5.07 -6.02
C HIS A 215 19.90 4.95 -4.52
N PHE A 216 18.86 5.01 -3.71
CA PHE A 216 18.98 4.68 -2.28
C PHE A 216 19.19 3.17 -2.09
N ASP A 217 19.87 2.80 -1.00
CA ASP A 217 20.14 1.38 -0.71
C ASP A 217 18.88 0.58 -0.32
N GLY A 218 17.78 1.26 -0.04
CA GLY A 218 16.46 0.70 0.24
C GLY A 218 15.42 1.80 0.33
N ILE A 219 14.17 1.38 0.30
CA ILE A 219 13.01 2.25 0.51
C ILE A 219 12.17 1.73 1.67
N TYR A 220 11.42 2.63 2.29
CA TYR A 220 10.37 2.35 3.26
C TYR A 220 9.14 3.14 2.90
N THR A 221 7.99 2.68 3.32
CA THR A 221 6.72 3.29 2.97
C THR A 221 5.89 3.59 4.21
N GLY A 222 5.43 4.82 4.35
CA GLY A 222 4.35 5.17 5.28
C GLY A 222 3.08 4.45 4.85
N THR A 223 2.49 3.67 5.75
CA THR A 223 1.28 2.87 5.47
C THR A 223 0.14 3.20 6.42
N GLU A 224 0.30 4.25 7.21
CA GLU A 224 -0.74 4.77 8.10
C GLU A 224 -1.89 5.38 7.29
N THR A 225 -3.09 4.84 7.42
CA THR A 225 -4.32 5.37 6.81
C THR A 225 -5.22 6.05 7.82
N ARG A 226 -4.98 5.77 9.10
CA ARG A 226 -5.74 6.34 10.20
C ARG A 226 -7.24 6.04 10.06
N ASP A 227 -8.10 6.95 10.51
CA ASP A 227 -9.55 6.82 10.33
C ASP A 227 -9.97 7.60 9.08
N ALA A 228 -10.55 6.93 8.09
CA ALA A 228 -10.94 7.50 6.81
C ALA A 228 -11.98 8.64 6.94
N VAL A 229 -12.80 8.62 7.99
CA VAL A 229 -13.85 9.61 8.22
C VAL A 229 -13.39 10.75 9.13
N ARG A 230 -12.51 10.43 10.11
CA ARG A 230 -12.15 11.33 11.22
C ARG A 230 -10.77 11.96 11.10
N SER A 231 -9.95 11.50 10.16
CA SER A 231 -8.66 12.12 9.86
C SER A 231 -8.80 13.15 8.73
N ASN A 232 -7.88 14.11 8.68
CA ASN A 232 -7.86 15.13 7.63
C ASN A 232 -7.42 14.58 6.26
N GLN A 233 -6.81 13.39 6.23
CA GLN A 233 -6.30 12.79 4.99
C GLN A 233 -7.37 12.01 4.23
N HIS A 234 -8.39 11.49 4.92
CA HIS A 234 -9.49 10.69 4.35
C HIS A 234 -9.02 9.47 3.53
N LEU A 235 -7.84 8.91 3.86
CA LEU A 235 -7.31 7.74 3.19
C LEU A 235 -8.15 6.50 3.51
N GLN A 236 -8.36 5.66 2.49
CA GLN A 236 -9.13 4.44 2.67
C GLN A 236 -8.28 3.34 3.30
N PRO A 237 -8.86 2.43 4.10
CA PRO A 237 -8.11 1.34 4.75
C PRO A 237 -7.23 0.52 3.80
N TYR A 238 -7.71 0.23 2.60
CA TYR A 238 -6.99 -0.54 1.58
C TYR A 238 -5.64 0.07 1.20
N GLU A 239 -5.45 1.38 1.40
CA GLU A 239 -4.20 2.10 1.11
C GLU A 239 -3.01 1.52 1.88
N SER A 240 -3.19 1.09 3.13
CA SER A 240 -2.10 0.48 3.92
C SER A 240 -1.46 -0.72 3.22
N TYR A 241 -2.24 -1.50 2.46
CA TYR A 241 -1.76 -2.57 1.61
C TYR A 241 -1.21 -2.05 0.27
N LEU A 242 -1.99 -1.21 -0.41
CA LEU A 242 -1.75 -0.86 -1.81
C LEU A 242 -0.53 0.05 -2.00
N ILE A 243 -0.32 1.02 -1.09
CA ILE A 243 0.82 1.94 -1.18
C ILE A 243 2.14 1.18 -0.99
N TRP A 244 2.20 0.23 -0.06
CA TRP A 244 3.39 -0.60 0.12
C TRP A 244 3.67 -1.42 -1.15
N ARG A 245 2.64 -2.04 -1.74
CA ARG A 245 2.76 -2.78 -3.01
C ARG A 245 3.25 -1.91 -4.15
N TYR A 246 2.74 -0.69 -4.27
CA TYR A 246 3.18 0.25 -5.30
C TYR A 246 4.67 0.57 -5.17
N PHE A 247 5.15 0.88 -3.97
CA PHE A 247 6.56 1.16 -3.74
C PHE A 247 7.46 -0.06 -3.93
N ASP A 248 6.99 -1.26 -3.60
CA ASP A 248 7.71 -2.48 -3.93
C ASP A 248 7.82 -2.67 -5.45
N ASN A 249 6.76 -2.37 -6.20
CA ASN A 249 6.75 -2.44 -7.67
C ASN A 249 7.64 -1.38 -8.36
N LEU A 250 7.99 -0.27 -7.70
CA LEU A 250 8.96 0.71 -8.23
C LEU A 250 10.37 0.14 -8.31
N ASN A 251 10.78 -0.67 -7.35
CA ASN A 251 12.05 -1.40 -7.34
C ASN A 251 11.87 -2.71 -6.54
N PRO A 252 11.46 -3.81 -7.20
CA PRO A 252 11.06 -5.03 -6.52
C PRO A 252 12.13 -5.61 -5.59
N GLY A 253 11.74 -5.89 -4.36
CA GLY A 253 12.61 -6.42 -3.30
C GLY A 253 13.46 -5.38 -2.56
N HIS A 254 13.32 -4.09 -2.89
CA HIS A 254 14.01 -3.00 -2.19
C HIS A 254 13.13 -2.27 -1.16
N ASN A 255 11.82 -2.54 -1.12
CA ASN A 255 10.96 -1.98 -0.08
C ASN A 255 11.12 -2.76 1.23
N GLY A 256 11.95 -2.21 2.13
CA GLY A 256 12.38 -2.85 3.37
C GLY A 256 11.33 -2.88 4.47
N GLY A 257 10.25 -2.10 4.39
CA GLY A 257 9.24 -2.12 5.44
C GLY A 257 8.11 -1.11 5.30
N GLY A 258 7.14 -1.26 6.20
CA GLY A 258 6.03 -0.36 6.39
C GLY A 258 6.18 0.44 7.69
N TRP A 259 5.45 1.53 7.81
CA TRP A 259 5.57 2.48 8.90
C TRP A 259 4.19 3.00 9.31
N VAL A 260 3.83 2.87 10.58
CA VAL A 260 2.51 3.27 11.10
C VAL A 260 2.65 4.02 12.41
N ASP A 261 1.92 5.14 12.54
CA ASP A 261 1.71 5.86 13.79
C ASP A 261 0.37 5.50 14.45
N THR A 262 0.16 5.96 15.69
CA THR A 262 -1.10 5.76 16.43
C THR A 262 -2.06 6.96 16.26
N GLY A 263 -1.75 7.90 15.38
CA GLY A 263 -2.51 9.15 15.23
C GLY A 263 -3.87 8.97 14.55
N GLY A 264 -4.84 9.84 14.89
CA GLY A 264 -6.10 9.99 14.16
C GLY A 264 -7.08 8.83 14.25
N MET A 265 -6.90 7.87 15.19
CA MET A 265 -7.79 6.72 15.37
C MET A 265 -8.67 6.88 16.59
N ARG A 266 -9.90 6.42 16.47
CA ARG A 266 -10.84 6.35 17.58
C ARG A 266 -10.80 4.99 18.30
N TYR A 267 -10.73 3.91 17.51
CA TYR A 267 -10.80 2.54 18.00
C TYR A 267 -9.51 1.78 17.71
N MET A 268 -9.17 0.86 18.61
CA MET A 268 -7.92 0.09 18.52
C MET A 268 -7.89 -0.85 17.32
N GLU A 269 -9.04 -1.36 16.89
CA GLU A 269 -9.17 -2.18 15.70
C GLU A 269 -8.67 -1.45 14.45
N ARG A 270 -8.95 -0.15 14.33
CA ARG A 270 -8.47 0.66 13.20
C ARG A 270 -6.94 0.79 13.19
N TYR A 271 -6.32 0.85 14.39
CA TYR A 271 -4.86 0.77 14.48
C TYR A 271 -4.36 -0.59 14.00
N SER A 272 -4.96 -1.67 14.48
CA SER A 272 -4.59 -3.03 14.14
C SER A 272 -4.77 -3.35 12.66
N GLU A 273 -5.85 -2.84 12.03
CA GLU A 273 -6.10 -2.98 10.59
C GLU A 273 -4.94 -2.43 9.74
N GLN A 274 -4.43 -1.25 10.04
CA GLN A 274 -3.29 -0.68 9.31
C GLN A 274 -2.05 -1.58 9.40
N LEU A 275 -1.82 -2.19 10.57
CA LEU A 275 -0.68 -3.06 10.80
C LEU A 275 -0.79 -4.35 9.98
N TRP A 276 -1.91 -5.07 10.08
CA TRP A 276 -2.02 -6.33 9.33
C TRP A 276 -2.16 -6.12 7.83
N LEU A 277 -2.83 -5.05 7.36
CA LEU A 277 -2.91 -4.72 5.94
C LEU A 277 -1.52 -4.46 5.33
N THR A 278 -0.64 -3.77 6.06
CA THR A 278 0.75 -3.58 5.65
C THR A 278 1.48 -4.92 5.52
N VAL A 279 1.29 -5.82 6.49
CA VAL A 279 1.93 -7.15 6.48
C VAL A 279 1.30 -8.05 5.41
N PHE A 280 0.01 -7.92 5.08
CA PHE A 280 -0.63 -8.63 3.96
C PHE A 280 0.04 -8.32 2.61
N ALA A 281 0.60 -7.13 2.45
CA ALA A 281 1.40 -6.77 1.29
C ALA A 281 2.79 -7.45 1.26
N LYS A 282 3.14 -8.24 2.30
CA LYS A 282 4.44 -8.91 2.50
C LYS A 282 5.57 -7.95 2.88
N ALA A 283 5.26 -6.89 3.61
CA ALA A 283 6.28 -6.05 4.20
C ALA A 283 7.21 -6.86 5.12
N PRO A 284 8.54 -6.88 4.88
CA PRO A 284 9.47 -7.69 5.67
C PRO A 284 9.78 -7.10 7.04
N GLU A 285 9.50 -5.82 7.25
CA GLU A 285 9.63 -5.14 8.53
C GLU A 285 8.45 -4.21 8.77
N MET A 286 7.98 -4.13 10.03
CA MET A 286 6.95 -3.22 10.50
C MET A 286 7.55 -2.24 11.50
N THR A 287 7.58 -0.94 11.16
CA THR A 287 8.10 0.11 12.02
C THR A 287 6.98 0.87 12.71
N PHE A 288 7.04 0.94 14.03
CA PHE A 288 6.10 1.74 14.84
C PHE A 288 6.66 3.14 15.08
N PHE A 289 5.98 4.13 14.64
CA PHE A 289 6.23 5.52 14.98
C PHE A 289 5.27 5.93 16.11
N ASP A 290 5.73 6.34 17.26
CA ASP A 290 7.10 6.43 17.70
C ASP A 290 7.25 5.82 19.11
N TYR A 291 8.48 5.76 19.61
CA TYR A 291 8.80 5.25 20.95
C TYR A 291 7.90 5.85 22.04
N ARG A 292 7.64 7.16 22.00
CA ARG A 292 6.75 7.84 22.93
C ARG A 292 5.31 7.36 22.78
N GLN A 293 4.83 7.15 21.55
CA GLN A 293 3.45 6.68 21.32
C GLN A 293 3.25 5.24 21.83
N MET A 294 4.29 4.40 21.77
CA MET A 294 4.24 3.06 22.35
C MET A 294 4.08 3.08 23.87
N LEU A 295 4.43 4.17 24.54
CA LEU A 295 4.22 4.38 25.98
C LEU A 295 2.84 4.95 26.33
N ASN A 296 2.04 5.38 25.36
CA ASN A 296 0.71 5.92 25.60
C ASN A 296 -0.19 4.87 26.26
N PRO A 297 -0.95 5.24 27.30
CA PRO A 297 -1.79 4.30 28.02
C PRO A 297 -2.96 3.81 27.17
N LEU A 298 -3.27 2.52 27.26
CA LEU A 298 -4.51 1.95 26.75
C LEU A 298 -5.70 2.49 27.56
N ARG A 299 -6.79 2.81 26.87
CA ARG A 299 -8.02 3.34 27.46
C ARG A 299 -9.19 2.47 27.05
N SER A 300 -10.13 2.25 27.96
CA SER A 300 -11.37 1.49 27.68
C SER A 300 -12.21 2.12 26.55
N SER A 301 -12.09 3.44 26.33
CA SER A 301 -12.75 4.15 25.22
C SER A 301 -12.20 3.79 23.83
N TYR A 302 -11.08 3.08 23.76
CA TYR A 302 -10.51 2.59 22.50
C TYR A 302 -11.12 1.26 22.03
N ARG A 303 -11.95 0.62 22.86
CA ARG A 303 -12.70 -0.58 22.51
C ARG A 303 -13.82 -0.22 21.53
N GLY A 304 -13.83 -0.82 20.34
CA GLY A 304 -14.88 -0.61 19.36
C GLY A 304 -16.23 -1.17 19.79
N PRO A 305 -17.36 -0.56 19.38
CA PRO A 305 -18.70 -1.02 19.79
C PRO A 305 -19.05 -2.40 19.24
N TRP A 306 -18.40 -2.84 18.15
CA TRP A 306 -18.58 -4.15 17.52
C TRP A 306 -17.84 -5.29 18.21
N GLN A 307 -17.02 -5.02 19.23
CA GLN A 307 -16.28 -6.07 19.96
C GLN A 307 -17.18 -7.09 20.67
N ASP A 308 -18.42 -6.73 20.93
CA ASP A 308 -19.42 -7.65 21.52
C ASP A 308 -19.92 -8.71 20.53
N ALA A 309 -19.68 -8.54 19.22
CA ALA A 309 -20.04 -9.52 18.21
C ALA A 309 -19.33 -10.87 18.34
N GLY A 310 -18.19 -10.90 19.04
CA GLY A 310 -17.33 -12.08 19.20
C GLY A 310 -16.71 -12.57 17.88
N GLY A 311 -15.54 -13.17 17.95
CA GLY A 311 -14.86 -13.74 16.77
C GLY A 311 -14.31 -12.72 15.78
N THR A 312 -14.13 -11.47 16.17
CA THR A 312 -13.41 -10.46 15.40
C THR A 312 -11.91 -10.76 15.33
N SER A 313 -11.22 -10.35 14.26
CA SER A 313 -9.79 -10.61 14.09
C SER A 313 -8.93 -9.91 15.14
N PHE A 314 -9.32 -8.72 15.57
CA PHE A 314 -8.77 -8.08 16.75
C PHE A 314 -9.78 -8.25 17.90
N ASN A 315 -9.34 -8.82 19.02
CA ASN A 315 -10.16 -8.96 20.22
C ASN A 315 -9.57 -8.12 21.34
N TYR A 316 -10.24 -7.00 21.66
CA TYR A 316 -9.79 -6.06 22.67
C TYR A 316 -9.68 -6.72 24.06
N ASP A 317 -10.64 -7.54 24.44
CA ASP A 317 -10.69 -8.16 25.76
C ASP A 317 -9.61 -9.25 25.91
N GLU A 318 -9.29 -9.97 24.82
CA GLU A 318 -8.15 -10.91 24.78
C GLU A 318 -6.81 -10.16 24.89
N MET A 319 -6.67 -9.05 24.16
CA MET A 319 -5.47 -8.21 24.22
C MET A 319 -5.19 -7.71 25.64
N MET A 320 -6.25 -7.42 26.40
CA MET A 320 -6.15 -6.91 27.78
C MET A 320 -5.86 -7.99 28.83
N LYS A 321 -5.85 -9.28 28.49
CA LYS A 321 -5.44 -10.35 29.42
C LYS A 321 -3.95 -10.29 29.70
N PRO A 322 -3.50 -10.69 30.91
CA PRO A 322 -2.09 -10.85 31.21
C PRO A 322 -1.40 -11.74 30.18
N VAL A 323 -0.23 -11.34 29.75
CA VAL A 323 0.56 -12.02 28.70
C VAL A 323 1.95 -12.34 29.20
N ASN A 324 2.49 -13.51 28.81
CA ASN A 324 3.88 -13.86 29.09
C ASN A 324 4.75 -13.47 27.89
N ILE A 325 5.62 -12.48 28.10
CA ILE A 325 6.60 -12.03 27.11
C ILE A 325 7.99 -12.16 27.74
N ASN A 326 8.89 -12.85 27.07
CA ASN A 326 10.25 -13.09 27.54
C ASN A 326 10.33 -13.72 28.95
N GLY A 327 9.35 -14.60 29.28
CA GLY A 327 9.31 -15.31 30.56
C GLY A 327 8.73 -14.50 31.74
N LYS A 328 8.19 -13.30 31.49
CA LYS A 328 7.52 -12.47 32.50
C LYS A 328 6.04 -12.31 32.17
N GLU A 329 5.19 -12.51 33.16
CA GLU A 329 3.77 -12.18 33.06
C GLU A 329 3.59 -10.67 33.27
N VAL A 330 2.90 -10.03 32.31
CA VAL A 330 2.70 -8.58 32.26
C VAL A 330 1.22 -8.28 32.02
N THR A 331 0.65 -7.39 32.81
CA THR A 331 -0.67 -6.82 32.52
C THR A 331 -0.55 -5.75 31.45
N PRO A 332 -1.38 -5.78 30.38
CA PRO A 332 -1.39 -4.76 29.33
C PRO A 332 -1.66 -3.36 29.89
N THR A 333 -0.86 -2.38 29.50
CA THR A 333 -1.00 -1.00 29.98
C THR A 333 -0.82 0.06 28.90
N THR A 334 -0.10 -0.24 27.80
CA THR A 334 0.25 0.75 26.80
C THR A 334 0.00 0.27 25.37
N MET A 335 0.09 1.21 24.43
CA MET A 335 -0.04 0.96 22.98
C MET A 335 0.92 -0.11 22.46
N ALA A 336 2.08 -0.30 23.11
CA ALA A 336 3.00 -1.38 22.75
C ALA A 336 2.32 -2.76 22.83
N ARG A 337 1.36 -2.98 23.76
CA ARG A 337 0.61 -4.24 23.81
C ARG A 337 -0.32 -4.40 22.61
N ALA A 338 -1.02 -3.34 22.22
CA ALA A 338 -1.92 -3.39 21.07
C ALA A 338 -1.13 -3.74 19.77
N ALA A 339 -0.01 -3.08 19.57
CA ALA A 339 0.90 -3.38 18.47
C ALA A 339 1.40 -4.84 18.54
N GLY A 340 1.95 -5.24 19.67
CA GLY A 340 2.47 -6.60 19.88
C GLY A 340 1.41 -7.68 19.70
N PHE A 341 0.20 -7.48 20.24
CA PHE A 341 -0.92 -8.42 20.07
C PHE A 341 -1.29 -8.60 18.59
N THR A 342 -1.40 -7.50 17.84
CA THR A 342 -1.70 -7.54 16.42
C THR A 342 -0.62 -8.29 15.64
N MET A 343 0.66 -8.00 15.91
CA MET A 343 1.78 -8.68 15.24
C MET A 343 1.81 -10.18 15.55
N GLU A 344 1.52 -10.58 16.79
CA GLU A 344 1.42 -11.98 17.19
C GLU A 344 0.27 -12.73 16.47
N GLN A 345 -0.85 -12.04 16.21
CA GLN A 345 -1.99 -12.64 15.49
C GLN A 345 -1.67 -12.80 14.00
N VAL A 346 -1.18 -11.74 13.34
CA VAL A 346 -0.94 -11.76 11.90
C VAL A 346 0.26 -12.64 11.52
N ASP A 347 1.26 -12.79 12.39
CA ASP A 347 2.42 -13.66 12.15
C ASP A 347 2.01 -15.13 11.90
N ARG A 348 0.98 -15.60 12.61
CA ARG A 348 0.42 -16.95 12.41
C ARG A 348 -0.17 -17.15 11.01
N THR A 349 -0.56 -16.07 10.36
CA THR A 349 -1.28 -16.08 9.09
C THR A 349 -0.34 -15.91 7.91
N ILE A 350 0.59 -14.94 8.01
CA ILE A 350 1.33 -14.44 6.86
C ILE A 350 2.29 -15.46 6.24
N GLY A 351 2.80 -16.39 7.05
CA GLY A 351 3.63 -17.50 6.59
C GLY A 351 2.89 -18.54 5.72
N LEU A 352 1.55 -18.54 5.76
CA LEU A 352 0.71 -19.43 4.96
C LEU A 352 0.45 -18.90 3.54
N LEU A 353 0.69 -17.61 3.31
CA LEU A 353 0.36 -16.89 2.09
C LEU A 353 1.54 -16.87 1.13
N GLY A 354 1.24 -16.95 -0.17
CA GLY A 354 2.21 -16.75 -1.26
C GLY A 354 2.58 -15.28 -1.48
N ASN A 355 3.01 -14.95 -2.70
CA ASN A 355 3.24 -13.56 -3.11
C ASN A 355 1.92 -12.91 -3.54
N PRO A 356 1.70 -11.63 -3.21
CA PRO A 356 0.48 -10.93 -3.59
C PRO A 356 0.34 -10.82 -5.12
N ILE A 357 -0.88 -11.05 -5.60
CA ILE A 357 -1.28 -10.83 -7.00
C ILE A 357 -2.57 -10.02 -7.06
N GLY A 358 -2.77 -9.28 -8.17
CA GLY A 358 -3.95 -8.44 -8.33
C GLY A 358 -4.17 -8.00 -9.76
N VAL A 359 -5.27 -7.26 -9.98
CA VAL A 359 -5.57 -6.60 -11.25
C VAL A 359 -4.59 -5.45 -11.43
N LYS A 360 -3.84 -5.45 -12.53
CA LYS A 360 -2.81 -4.45 -12.77
C LYS A 360 -3.43 -3.10 -13.13
N SER A 361 -3.06 -2.06 -12.39
CA SER A 361 -3.35 -0.66 -12.72
C SER A 361 -2.06 0.04 -13.10
N TYR A 362 -2.02 0.59 -14.31
CA TYR A 362 -0.81 1.23 -14.84
C TYR A 362 -0.72 2.68 -14.38
N LYS A 363 0.28 2.99 -13.58
CA LYS A 363 0.60 4.33 -13.10
C LYS A 363 2.05 4.67 -13.48
N PRO A 364 2.28 5.34 -14.62
CA PRO A 364 3.63 5.78 -15.03
C PRO A 364 4.31 6.59 -13.93
N TYR A 365 5.65 6.54 -13.91
CA TYR A 365 6.44 7.38 -13.02
C TYR A 365 6.02 8.85 -13.15
N GLN A 366 6.00 9.58 -12.04
CA GLN A 366 5.64 11.01 -11.94
C GLN A 366 4.23 11.36 -12.43
N SER A 367 3.38 10.37 -12.72
CA SER A 367 2.02 10.62 -13.20
C SER A 367 1.07 11.08 -12.09
N THR A 368 0.07 11.87 -12.47
CA THR A 368 -0.99 12.39 -11.61
C THR A 368 -2.35 12.30 -12.31
N GLY A 369 -3.43 12.26 -11.54
CA GLY A 369 -4.83 12.23 -12.00
C GLY A 369 -5.60 11.06 -11.41
N GLU A 370 -6.87 11.29 -11.03
CA GLU A 370 -7.73 10.34 -10.32
C GLU A 370 -7.02 9.69 -9.11
N GLU A 371 -6.40 10.54 -8.30
CA GLU A 371 -5.57 10.11 -7.17
C GLU A 371 -6.37 9.28 -6.16
N PHE A 372 -5.73 8.24 -5.64
CA PHE A 372 -6.31 7.29 -4.68
C PHE A 372 -7.49 6.44 -5.20
N LEU A 373 -7.90 6.57 -6.46
CA LEU A 373 -9.05 5.82 -7.00
C LEU A 373 -8.88 4.30 -6.84
N GLN A 374 -7.67 3.78 -7.01
CA GLN A 374 -7.38 2.35 -6.88
C GLN A 374 -7.68 1.82 -5.47
N ASN A 375 -7.61 2.66 -4.43
CA ASN A 375 -8.01 2.28 -3.08
C ASN A 375 -9.51 2.02 -2.98
N TYR A 376 -10.31 2.87 -3.60
CA TYR A 376 -11.76 2.67 -3.66
C TYR A 376 -12.12 1.40 -4.44
N PHE A 377 -11.36 1.06 -5.48
CA PHE A 377 -11.52 -0.23 -6.15
C PHE A 377 -11.20 -1.40 -5.22
N GLY A 378 -10.13 -1.29 -4.42
CA GLY A 378 -9.81 -2.26 -3.37
C GLY A 378 -10.94 -2.41 -2.35
N MET A 379 -11.49 -1.30 -1.87
CA MET A 379 -12.60 -1.28 -0.91
C MET A 379 -13.93 -1.84 -1.46
N ILE A 380 -14.12 -1.86 -2.76
CA ILE A 380 -15.24 -2.56 -3.39
C ILE A 380 -14.89 -3.99 -3.84
N GLY A 381 -13.79 -4.55 -3.37
CA GLY A 381 -13.43 -5.96 -3.55
C GLY A 381 -12.75 -6.31 -4.87
N ILE A 382 -12.12 -5.35 -5.55
CA ILE A 382 -11.25 -5.58 -6.69
C ILE A 382 -9.82 -5.62 -6.16
N PRO A 383 -9.10 -6.77 -6.19
CA PRO A 383 -7.73 -6.84 -5.69
C PRO A 383 -6.81 -6.08 -6.63
N MET A 384 -6.27 -4.94 -6.18
CA MET A 384 -5.49 -4.03 -7.00
C MET A 384 -3.98 -4.27 -6.84
N ASP A 385 -3.24 -4.05 -7.93
CA ASP A 385 -1.78 -4.00 -7.94
C ASP A 385 -1.31 -2.89 -8.90
N ILE A 386 -0.77 -1.79 -8.35
CA ILE A 386 -0.31 -0.63 -9.12
C ILE A 386 1.11 -0.87 -9.60
N VAL A 387 1.36 -0.66 -10.90
CA VAL A 387 2.66 -0.89 -11.52
C VAL A 387 3.13 0.33 -12.33
N PRO A 388 4.45 0.68 -12.27
CA PRO A 388 4.99 1.84 -12.98
C PRO A 388 5.26 1.60 -14.47
N GLU A 389 5.37 0.33 -14.86
CA GLU A 389 5.58 -0.08 -16.25
C GLU A 389 4.30 -0.71 -16.82
N PHE A 390 4.04 -0.50 -18.13
CA PHE A 390 2.86 -1.06 -18.77
C PHE A 390 2.92 -2.61 -18.77
N PRO A 391 1.97 -3.30 -18.09
CA PRO A 391 2.04 -4.73 -17.86
C PRO A 391 1.59 -5.53 -19.08
N THR A 392 2.50 -5.74 -20.03
CA THR A 392 2.22 -6.38 -21.34
C THR A 392 1.76 -7.84 -21.22
N ASP A 393 2.04 -8.52 -20.13
CA ASP A 393 1.67 -9.91 -19.84
C ASP A 393 0.31 -10.06 -19.16
N ALA A 394 -0.21 -9.01 -18.52
CA ALA A 394 -1.51 -9.05 -17.85
C ALA A 394 -2.67 -9.28 -18.85
N ASN A 395 -3.68 -10.06 -18.46
CA ASN A 395 -4.87 -10.30 -19.28
C ASN A 395 -5.90 -9.17 -19.19
N MET A 396 -5.83 -8.34 -18.15
CA MET A 396 -6.63 -7.14 -17.92
C MET A 396 -5.72 -6.07 -17.34
N VAL A 397 -5.82 -4.85 -17.86
CA VAL A 397 -5.10 -3.66 -17.35
C VAL A 397 -6.11 -2.55 -17.11
N ILE A 398 -6.02 -1.90 -15.94
CA ILE A 398 -6.81 -0.70 -15.63
C ILE A 398 -5.97 0.54 -15.91
N LEU A 399 -6.52 1.45 -16.72
CA LEU A 399 -5.94 2.75 -17.06
C LEU A 399 -6.81 3.85 -16.45
N THR A 400 -6.33 4.44 -15.37
CA THR A 400 -6.90 5.67 -14.80
C THR A 400 -6.32 6.90 -15.50
N GLU A 401 -6.76 8.09 -15.16
CA GLU A 401 -6.23 9.33 -15.74
C GLU A 401 -4.70 9.43 -15.66
N GLN A 402 -4.06 8.78 -14.69
CA GLN A 402 -2.61 8.73 -14.52
C GLN A 402 -1.87 8.22 -15.76
N ALA A 403 -2.46 7.26 -16.48
CA ALA A 403 -1.85 6.66 -17.67
C ALA A 403 -1.67 7.65 -18.84
N LYS A 404 -2.31 8.83 -18.82
CA LYS A 404 -2.12 9.92 -19.80
C LYS A 404 -0.69 10.43 -19.87
N ALA A 405 0.11 10.18 -18.83
CA ALA A 405 1.51 10.59 -18.76
C ALA A 405 2.42 9.79 -19.72
N ASP A 406 1.98 8.63 -20.17
CA ASP A 406 2.71 7.82 -21.14
C ASP A 406 2.40 8.28 -22.58
N PRO A 407 3.37 8.86 -23.31
CA PRO A 407 3.15 9.34 -24.69
C PRO A 407 2.83 8.23 -25.68
N ASP A 408 3.19 6.99 -25.39
CA ASP A 408 2.96 5.83 -26.24
C ASP A 408 1.72 5.00 -25.81
N ILE A 409 0.90 5.50 -24.89
CA ILE A 409 -0.20 4.73 -24.30
C ILE A 409 -1.17 4.17 -25.36
N ILE A 410 -1.52 4.94 -26.38
CA ILE A 410 -2.45 4.48 -27.44
C ILE A 410 -1.85 3.31 -28.24
N LYS A 411 -0.55 3.34 -28.56
CA LYS A 411 0.13 2.22 -29.23
C LYS A 411 0.21 0.98 -28.35
N LYS A 412 0.43 1.19 -27.04
CA LYS A 412 0.44 0.09 -26.06
C LYS A 412 -0.93 -0.55 -25.93
N MET A 413 -2.00 0.26 -25.90
CA MET A 413 -3.40 -0.21 -25.92
C MET A 413 -3.69 -1.02 -27.19
N ASP A 414 -3.40 -0.49 -28.38
CA ASP A 414 -3.62 -1.21 -29.65
C ASP A 414 -2.93 -2.57 -29.66
N LYS A 415 -1.66 -2.62 -29.30
CA LYS A 415 -0.89 -3.87 -29.24
C LYS A 415 -1.46 -4.87 -28.23
N HIS A 416 -1.87 -4.40 -27.07
CA HIS A 416 -2.43 -5.23 -25.99
C HIS A 416 -3.75 -5.86 -26.42
N LEU A 417 -4.67 -5.07 -26.93
CA LEU A 417 -5.99 -5.51 -27.40
C LEU A 417 -5.90 -6.47 -28.60
N ARG A 418 -5.02 -6.21 -29.57
CA ARG A 418 -4.77 -7.13 -30.70
C ARG A 418 -4.21 -8.47 -30.26
N SER A 419 -3.58 -8.54 -29.10
CA SER A 419 -3.12 -9.82 -28.54
C SER A 419 -4.22 -10.65 -27.88
N GLY A 420 -5.46 -10.13 -27.80
CA GLY A 420 -6.62 -10.82 -27.20
C GLY A 420 -6.80 -10.53 -25.71
N LYS A 421 -6.10 -9.54 -25.19
CA LYS A 421 -6.19 -9.08 -23.79
C LYS A 421 -7.12 -7.90 -23.68
N ASP A 422 -7.62 -7.63 -22.48
CA ASP A 422 -8.63 -6.60 -22.24
C ASP A 422 -8.02 -5.39 -21.50
N ILE A 423 -8.67 -4.25 -21.67
CA ILE A 423 -8.31 -3.00 -20.97
C ILE A 423 -9.59 -2.42 -20.35
N THR A 424 -9.48 -1.92 -19.13
CA THR A 424 -10.49 -1.04 -18.53
C THR A 424 -9.93 0.38 -18.50
N ILE A 425 -10.68 1.34 -19.01
CA ILE A 425 -10.40 2.77 -18.90
C ILE A 425 -11.42 3.43 -17.98
N THR A 426 -11.00 4.47 -17.26
CA THR A 426 -11.94 5.33 -16.52
C THR A 426 -12.43 6.48 -17.40
N ALA A 427 -13.52 7.13 -16.98
CA ALA A 427 -13.98 8.36 -17.65
C ALA A 427 -12.94 9.48 -17.56
N GLY A 428 -12.13 9.54 -16.49
CA GLY A 428 -11.01 10.47 -16.36
C GLY A 428 -9.92 10.24 -17.40
N PHE A 429 -9.56 8.97 -17.65
CA PHE A 429 -8.63 8.64 -18.73
C PHE A 429 -9.19 9.00 -20.11
N LEU A 430 -10.46 8.65 -20.39
CA LEU A 430 -11.12 9.00 -21.64
C LEU A 430 -11.07 10.52 -21.87
N ARG A 431 -11.45 11.32 -20.87
CA ARG A 431 -11.38 12.79 -20.90
C ARG A 431 -9.95 13.27 -21.24
N ALA A 432 -8.96 12.72 -20.57
CA ALA A 432 -7.58 13.16 -20.72
C ALA A 432 -6.98 12.82 -22.10
N MET A 433 -7.49 11.77 -22.75
CA MET A 433 -6.99 11.26 -24.04
C MET A 433 -7.89 11.64 -25.23
N GLN A 434 -9.06 12.23 -25.00
CA GLN A 434 -9.93 12.72 -26.08
C GLN A 434 -9.21 13.80 -26.91
N GLY A 435 -9.23 13.64 -28.24
CA GLY A 435 -8.45 14.45 -29.17
C GLY A 435 -6.95 14.12 -29.21
N LYS A 436 -6.51 13.06 -28.52
CA LYS A 436 -5.10 12.60 -28.51
C LYS A 436 -4.93 11.16 -29.00
N GLY A 437 -5.90 10.66 -29.77
CA GLY A 437 -5.83 9.38 -30.46
C GLY A 437 -6.62 8.24 -29.82
N ILE A 438 -7.31 8.45 -28.68
CA ILE A 438 -8.16 7.43 -28.07
C ILE A 438 -9.31 7.03 -29.02
N GLU A 439 -9.72 7.92 -29.90
CA GLU A 439 -10.76 7.72 -30.93
C GLU A 439 -10.40 6.63 -31.94
N SER A 440 -9.12 6.25 -32.02
CA SER A 440 -8.70 5.11 -32.84
C SER A 440 -8.95 3.75 -32.17
N ILE A 441 -9.30 3.77 -30.89
CA ILE A 441 -9.53 2.57 -30.06
C ILE A 441 -11.01 2.41 -29.69
N VAL A 442 -11.69 3.50 -29.31
CA VAL A 442 -13.08 3.47 -28.86
C VAL A 442 -13.93 4.57 -29.52
N ASP A 443 -15.20 4.27 -29.82
CA ASP A 443 -16.19 5.20 -30.34
C ASP A 443 -17.01 5.85 -29.21
N LEU A 444 -16.31 6.33 -28.17
CA LEU A 444 -16.87 6.97 -26.99
C LEU A 444 -16.54 8.46 -26.96
N GLU A 445 -17.44 9.24 -26.39
CA GLU A 445 -17.26 10.68 -26.19
C GLU A 445 -17.52 11.07 -24.73
N TYR A 446 -16.49 11.61 -24.09
CA TYR A 446 -16.64 12.30 -22.82
C TYR A 446 -17.35 13.63 -23.07
N THR A 447 -18.37 13.93 -22.30
CA THR A 447 -19.08 15.23 -22.33
C THR A 447 -18.88 15.97 -21.01
N ASP A 448 -19.07 17.30 -21.00
CA ASP A 448 -19.04 18.08 -19.76
C ASP A 448 -20.36 18.02 -18.97
N ARG A 449 -21.30 17.19 -19.41
CA ARG A 449 -22.60 17.02 -18.78
C ARG A 449 -22.57 15.94 -17.72
N LYS A 450 -23.36 16.13 -16.67
CA LYS A 450 -23.50 15.19 -15.56
C LYS A 450 -24.95 14.77 -15.39
N ALA A 451 -25.14 13.58 -14.84
CA ALA A 451 -26.43 13.02 -14.46
C ALA A 451 -26.48 12.77 -12.95
N LEU A 452 -27.59 13.09 -12.33
CA LEU A 452 -27.86 12.73 -10.93
C LEU A 452 -28.70 11.44 -10.92
N VAL A 453 -28.00 10.32 -10.84
CA VAL A 453 -28.56 8.98 -11.03
C VAL A 453 -29.28 8.50 -9.78
N SER A 454 -30.54 8.11 -9.92
CA SER A 454 -31.39 7.60 -8.84
C SER A 454 -31.57 6.08 -8.85
N GLY A 455 -31.12 5.40 -9.89
CA GLY A 455 -31.18 3.94 -10.05
C GLY A 455 -30.24 3.45 -11.13
N PHE A 456 -30.01 2.15 -11.16
CA PHE A 456 -29.14 1.52 -12.15
C PHE A 456 -29.87 0.36 -12.84
N MET A 457 -29.75 0.27 -14.15
CA MET A 457 -30.21 -0.89 -14.93
C MET A 457 -29.04 -1.85 -15.13
N THR A 458 -29.22 -3.09 -14.69
CA THR A 458 -28.23 -4.18 -14.88
C THR A 458 -28.98 -5.51 -14.97
N GLY A 459 -28.60 -6.42 -15.88
CA GLY A 459 -29.25 -7.71 -16.07
C GLY A 459 -30.74 -7.61 -16.39
N GLY A 460 -31.19 -6.52 -17.02
CA GLY A 460 -32.59 -6.28 -17.34
C GLY A 460 -33.49 -5.81 -16.18
N GLN A 461 -32.90 -5.46 -15.04
CA GLN A 461 -33.62 -4.96 -13.87
C GLN A 461 -33.09 -3.58 -13.45
N ILE A 462 -33.99 -2.74 -12.96
CA ILE A 462 -33.64 -1.44 -12.39
C ILE A 462 -33.54 -1.60 -10.85
N VAL A 463 -32.41 -1.19 -10.29
CA VAL A 463 -32.18 -1.19 -8.86
C VAL A 463 -31.96 0.25 -8.42
N ASN A 464 -32.82 0.75 -7.54
CA ASN A 464 -32.76 2.12 -7.05
C ASN A 464 -31.69 2.26 -5.95
N VAL A 465 -31.12 3.44 -5.87
CA VAL A 465 -30.19 3.84 -4.78
C VAL A 465 -30.91 4.66 -3.74
N SER A 466 -30.50 4.55 -2.50
CA SER A 466 -31.05 5.33 -1.39
C SER A 466 -30.69 6.82 -1.47
N LYS A 467 -29.52 7.13 -2.04
CA LYS A 467 -29.01 8.48 -2.25
C LYS A 467 -28.58 8.62 -3.71
N PRO A 468 -29.10 9.62 -4.45
CA PRO A 468 -28.68 9.85 -5.83
C PRO A 468 -27.17 10.07 -5.95
N ILE A 469 -26.60 9.54 -7.03
CA ILE A 469 -25.17 9.56 -7.32
C ILE A 469 -24.91 10.47 -8.51
N LEU A 470 -23.99 11.42 -8.37
CA LEU A 470 -23.57 12.31 -9.45
C LEU A 470 -22.48 11.61 -10.28
N MET A 471 -22.75 11.42 -11.56
CA MET A 471 -21.80 10.79 -12.48
C MET A 471 -21.71 11.53 -13.81
N GLN A 472 -20.60 11.32 -14.50
CA GLN A 472 -20.35 11.90 -15.81
C GLN A 472 -21.20 11.25 -16.87
N GLN A 473 -21.72 12.04 -17.83
CA GLN A 473 -22.38 11.52 -19.02
C GLN A 473 -21.33 11.24 -20.11
N VAL A 474 -21.14 9.96 -20.44
CA VAL A 474 -20.38 9.51 -21.59
C VAL A 474 -21.35 9.04 -22.66
N MET A 475 -21.07 9.36 -23.92
CA MET A 475 -21.88 8.93 -25.06
C MET A 475 -21.11 7.89 -25.88
N TYR A 476 -21.81 6.87 -26.36
CA TYR A 476 -21.30 5.95 -27.39
C TYR A 476 -21.92 6.31 -28.75
N LYS A 477 -21.15 6.15 -29.82
CA LYS A 477 -21.50 6.65 -31.16
C LYS A 477 -21.95 5.56 -32.12
N THR A 478 -21.69 4.29 -31.80
CA THR A 478 -21.91 3.15 -32.69
C THR A 478 -22.64 2.03 -31.96
N ASN A 479 -23.14 1.02 -32.73
CA ASN A 479 -23.86 -0.12 -32.20
C ASN A 479 -23.01 -1.38 -32.03
N ASP A 480 -21.69 -1.27 -32.14
CA ASP A 480 -20.73 -2.37 -31.94
C ASP A 480 -20.28 -2.51 -30.49
N SER A 481 -20.87 -1.74 -29.60
CA SER A 481 -20.58 -1.64 -28.19
C SER A 481 -21.76 -2.05 -27.31
N TRP A 482 -21.55 -2.33 -26.05
CA TRP A 482 -22.55 -2.85 -25.14
C TRP A 482 -22.53 -2.17 -23.78
N GLU A 483 -23.67 -1.59 -23.40
CA GLU A 483 -23.91 -1.01 -22.09
C GLU A 483 -24.25 -2.11 -21.08
N ILE A 484 -23.33 -2.43 -20.17
CA ILE A 484 -23.48 -3.51 -19.18
C ILE A 484 -24.28 -3.03 -17.97
N VAL A 485 -23.98 -1.79 -17.53
CA VAL A 485 -24.71 -1.10 -16.45
C VAL A 485 -24.98 0.33 -16.88
N SER A 486 -26.26 0.72 -16.82
CA SER A 486 -26.69 2.09 -17.10
C SER A 486 -27.15 2.78 -15.83
N GLY A 487 -26.67 3.99 -15.57
CA GLY A 487 -27.23 4.90 -14.58
C GLY A 487 -28.50 5.57 -15.11
N MET A 488 -29.57 5.60 -14.32
CA MET A 488 -30.90 6.08 -14.73
C MET A 488 -31.29 7.36 -14.01
N ASP A 489 -31.79 8.34 -14.78
CA ASP A 489 -32.36 9.58 -14.27
C ASP A 489 -33.56 9.99 -15.11
N GLY A 490 -34.76 10.03 -14.52
CA GLY A 490 -35.99 10.45 -15.19
C GLY A 490 -36.38 9.70 -16.47
N GLY A 491 -35.99 8.42 -16.61
CA GLY A 491 -36.20 7.60 -17.79
C GLY A 491 -35.14 7.74 -18.88
N LEU A 492 -34.11 8.54 -18.66
CA LEU A 492 -32.90 8.60 -19.46
C LEU A 492 -31.80 7.75 -18.81
N GLY A 493 -30.87 7.23 -19.60
CA GLY A 493 -29.77 6.37 -19.13
C GLY A 493 -28.43 6.76 -19.74
N TRP A 494 -27.40 6.52 -18.98
CA TRP A 494 -26.00 6.72 -19.38
C TRP A 494 -25.14 5.56 -18.90
N PRO A 495 -24.11 5.15 -19.65
CA PRO A 495 -23.26 4.04 -19.24
C PRO A 495 -22.54 4.36 -17.93
N LEU A 496 -22.62 3.44 -16.95
CA LEU A 496 -21.71 3.33 -15.83
C LEU A 496 -20.58 2.35 -16.17
N LEU A 497 -20.94 1.19 -16.71
CA LEU A 497 -20.01 0.18 -17.22
C LEU A 497 -20.40 -0.16 -18.65
N HIS A 498 -19.48 0.07 -19.57
CA HIS A 498 -19.64 -0.13 -20.99
C HIS A 498 -18.53 -1.02 -21.54
N ARG A 499 -18.81 -1.77 -22.60
CA ARG A 499 -17.83 -2.63 -23.27
C ARG A 499 -17.82 -2.34 -24.77
N ASP A 500 -16.64 -2.07 -25.29
CA ASP A 500 -16.33 -1.94 -26.70
C ASP A 500 -15.44 -3.09 -27.17
N ALA A 501 -15.72 -3.66 -28.34
CA ALA A 501 -14.88 -4.68 -28.93
C ALA A 501 -13.78 -4.02 -29.78
N TYR A 502 -12.52 -4.45 -29.60
CA TYR A 502 -11.41 -3.99 -30.42
C TYR A 502 -10.54 -5.16 -30.82
N SER A 503 -10.54 -5.54 -32.10
CA SER A 503 -9.79 -6.66 -32.62
C SER A 503 -10.12 -7.98 -31.91
N LYS A 504 -9.20 -8.50 -31.07
CA LYS A 504 -9.38 -9.75 -30.30
C LYS A 504 -9.67 -9.51 -28.83
N GLY A 505 -9.54 -8.28 -28.36
CA GLY A 505 -9.76 -7.87 -26.97
C GLY A 505 -10.98 -6.96 -26.83
N ASN A 506 -11.27 -6.55 -25.60
CA ASN A 506 -12.31 -5.60 -25.27
C ASN A 506 -11.76 -4.42 -24.50
N VAL A 507 -12.32 -3.26 -24.73
CA VAL A 507 -12.16 -2.09 -23.87
C VAL A 507 -13.40 -1.94 -23.02
N TYR A 508 -13.22 -1.89 -21.72
CA TYR A 508 -14.27 -1.54 -20.79
C TYR A 508 -14.11 -0.07 -20.40
N LEU A 509 -15.19 0.69 -20.40
CA LEU A 509 -15.25 2.00 -19.78
C LEU A 509 -15.97 1.85 -18.43
N LEU A 510 -15.34 2.33 -17.36
CA LEU A 510 -15.95 2.54 -16.06
C LEU A 510 -16.09 4.03 -15.79
N VAL A 511 -17.32 4.50 -15.71
CA VAL A 511 -17.62 5.88 -15.30
C VAL A 511 -17.63 5.93 -13.77
N VAL A 512 -16.57 6.49 -13.21
CA VAL A 512 -16.45 6.65 -11.76
C VAL A 512 -17.28 7.86 -11.31
N PRO A 513 -18.04 7.77 -10.20
CA PRO A 513 -18.72 8.92 -9.62
C PRO A 513 -17.76 10.06 -9.31
N ASP A 514 -18.25 11.32 -9.37
CA ASP A 514 -17.47 12.51 -9.04
C ASP A 514 -16.85 12.45 -7.62
N ASN A 515 -17.61 11.92 -6.67
CA ASN A 515 -17.10 11.54 -5.36
C ASN A 515 -16.82 10.04 -5.36
N PHE A 516 -15.56 9.64 -5.28
CA PHE A 516 -15.18 8.22 -5.31
C PHE A 516 -15.83 7.39 -4.20
N ALA A 517 -16.13 8.00 -3.04
CA ALA A 517 -16.84 7.32 -1.96
C ALA A 517 -18.28 6.91 -2.34
N ASP A 518 -18.88 7.49 -3.38
CA ASP A 518 -20.18 7.05 -3.88
C ASP A 518 -20.12 5.66 -4.57
N LEU A 519 -18.94 5.14 -4.86
CA LEU A 519 -18.76 3.73 -5.24
C LEU A 519 -19.30 2.77 -4.16
N TYR A 520 -19.25 3.16 -2.89
CA TYR A 520 -19.78 2.37 -1.77
C TYR A 520 -21.31 2.37 -1.70
N ASN A 521 -21.94 3.37 -2.32
CA ASN A 521 -23.40 3.50 -2.40
C ASN A 521 -24.01 2.76 -3.60
N LEU A 522 -23.19 2.15 -4.46
CA LEU A 522 -23.66 1.37 -5.60
C LEU A 522 -24.39 0.10 -5.11
N PRO A 523 -25.52 -0.26 -5.73
CA PRO A 523 -26.22 -1.51 -5.41
C PRO A 523 -25.32 -2.74 -5.60
N VAL A 524 -25.54 -3.77 -4.79
CA VAL A 524 -24.78 -5.03 -4.83
C VAL A 524 -24.72 -5.63 -6.24
N GLN A 525 -25.83 -5.57 -6.99
CA GLN A 525 -25.91 -6.08 -8.37
C GLN A 525 -24.97 -5.32 -9.31
N VAL A 526 -24.84 -4.00 -9.13
CA VAL A 526 -23.93 -3.15 -9.90
C VAL A 526 -22.48 -3.44 -9.52
N LEU A 527 -22.17 -3.51 -8.23
CA LEU A 527 -20.83 -3.89 -7.74
C LEU A 527 -20.40 -5.26 -8.27
N ASN A 528 -21.31 -6.23 -8.25
CA ASN A 528 -21.03 -7.57 -8.77
C ASN A 528 -20.76 -7.55 -10.28
N SER A 529 -21.49 -6.73 -11.06
CA SER A 529 -21.24 -6.55 -12.50
C SER A 529 -19.86 -5.92 -12.75
N ILE A 530 -19.48 -4.91 -11.99
CA ILE A 530 -18.16 -4.28 -12.08
C ILE A 530 -17.06 -5.32 -11.77
N ARG A 531 -17.14 -5.99 -10.62
CA ARG A 531 -16.18 -7.02 -10.22
C ARG A 531 -16.06 -8.13 -11.27
N GLN A 532 -17.19 -8.65 -11.76
CA GLN A 532 -17.22 -9.70 -12.77
C GLN A 532 -16.43 -9.31 -14.02
N ASN A 533 -16.65 -8.12 -14.56
CA ASN A 533 -16.03 -7.70 -15.82
C ASN A 533 -14.57 -7.30 -15.67
N LEU A 534 -14.16 -6.74 -14.52
CA LEU A 534 -12.80 -6.28 -14.31
C LEU A 534 -11.86 -7.38 -13.78
N THR A 535 -12.38 -8.46 -13.18
CA THR A 535 -11.53 -9.44 -12.50
C THR A 535 -11.50 -10.83 -13.16
N GLN A 536 -12.54 -11.23 -13.91
CA GLN A 536 -12.70 -12.61 -14.38
C GLN A 536 -11.55 -13.16 -15.23
N LYS A 537 -10.81 -12.31 -15.96
CA LYS A 537 -9.63 -12.69 -16.75
C LYS A 537 -8.31 -12.41 -16.03
N ALA A 538 -8.36 -11.65 -14.95
CA ALA A 538 -7.17 -11.12 -14.27
C ALA A 538 -6.75 -11.98 -13.07
N VAL A 539 -7.71 -12.49 -12.31
CA VAL A 539 -7.44 -13.16 -11.04
C VAL A 539 -8.32 -14.41 -10.85
N PRO A 540 -7.84 -15.40 -10.08
CA PRO A 540 -8.54 -16.70 -9.93
C PRO A 540 -9.72 -16.66 -8.95
N VAL A 541 -9.83 -15.63 -8.12
CA VAL A 541 -10.88 -15.47 -7.09
C VAL A 541 -11.56 -14.15 -7.25
N ARG A 542 -12.87 -14.11 -7.03
CA ARG A 542 -13.66 -12.89 -6.93
C ARG A 542 -14.72 -13.00 -5.85
N ILE A 543 -15.24 -11.87 -5.41
CA ILE A 543 -16.29 -11.79 -4.41
C ILE A 543 -17.56 -11.15 -4.98
N GLN A 544 -18.70 -11.52 -4.40
CA GLN A 544 -20.00 -10.87 -4.60
C GLN A 544 -20.52 -10.44 -3.23
N GLY A 545 -21.09 -9.24 -3.15
CA GLY A 545 -21.57 -8.68 -1.90
C GLY A 545 -21.51 -7.15 -1.88
N PRO A 546 -21.72 -6.51 -0.72
CA PRO A 546 -21.67 -5.06 -0.58
C PRO A 546 -20.25 -4.52 -0.77
N ALA A 547 -20.11 -3.20 -0.72
CA ALA A 547 -18.85 -2.49 -0.59
C ALA A 547 -18.26 -2.66 0.80
N ASN A 548 -17.10 -2.06 1.06
CA ASN A 548 -16.33 -2.16 2.30
C ASN A 548 -15.93 -3.61 2.65
N VAL A 549 -15.76 -4.43 1.64
CA VAL A 549 -15.15 -5.76 1.72
C VAL A 549 -14.04 -5.84 0.68
N SER A 550 -12.82 -6.08 1.14
CA SER A 550 -11.65 -6.21 0.29
C SER A 550 -11.26 -7.68 0.08
N LEU A 551 -10.56 -7.90 -1.03
CA LEU A 551 -10.02 -9.20 -1.44
C LEU A 551 -8.52 -9.04 -1.70
N PHE A 552 -7.70 -9.90 -1.07
CA PHE A 552 -6.25 -9.99 -1.26
C PHE A 552 -5.93 -11.40 -1.73
N ILE A 553 -5.25 -11.54 -2.87
CA ILE A 553 -4.99 -12.83 -3.50
C ILE A 553 -3.50 -13.09 -3.58
N TYR A 554 -3.11 -14.36 -3.45
CA TYR A 554 -1.71 -14.80 -3.46
C TYR A 554 -1.50 -15.94 -4.47
N ASP A 555 -0.28 -16.05 -4.99
CA ASP A 555 0.09 -16.96 -6.08
C ASP A 555 0.09 -18.46 -5.71
N ASN A 556 -0.06 -18.79 -4.42
CA ASN A 556 -0.10 -20.17 -3.92
C ASN A 556 -1.53 -20.70 -3.63
N ASN A 557 -2.54 -20.15 -4.32
CA ASN A 557 -3.96 -20.47 -4.14
C ASN A 557 -4.51 -20.11 -2.75
N THR A 558 -3.93 -19.12 -2.09
CA THR A 558 -4.49 -18.53 -0.87
C THR A 558 -5.06 -17.16 -1.14
N PHE A 559 -6.01 -16.75 -0.33
CA PHE A 559 -6.58 -15.40 -0.38
C PHE A 559 -7.14 -15.00 0.98
N ILE A 560 -7.27 -13.68 1.16
CA ILE A 560 -7.91 -13.06 2.32
C ILE A 560 -9.14 -12.30 1.84
N VAL A 561 -10.24 -12.40 2.58
CA VAL A 561 -11.37 -11.49 2.52
C VAL A 561 -11.48 -10.74 3.84
N GLU A 562 -11.65 -9.43 3.79
CA GLU A 562 -11.70 -8.56 4.96
C GLU A 562 -12.88 -7.60 4.88
N SER A 563 -13.64 -7.51 5.98
CA SER A 563 -14.73 -6.54 6.14
C SER A 563 -14.25 -5.32 6.93
N PHE A 564 -14.54 -4.14 6.42
CA PHE A 564 -14.36 -2.85 7.10
C PHE A 564 -15.70 -2.27 7.60
N SER A 565 -16.74 -3.09 7.62
CA SER A 565 -18.06 -2.72 8.12
C SER A 565 -18.11 -2.80 9.65
N ASP A 566 -18.90 -1.94 10.26
CA ASP A 566 -19.23 -2.00 11.70
C ASP A 566 -20.23 -3.14 12.03
N GLU A 567 -20.77 -3.81 11.00
CA GLU A 567 -21.77 -4.89 11.12
C GLU A 567 -21.28 -6.18 10.44
N ASP A 568 -21.92 -7.30 10.80
CA ASP A 568 -21.71 -8.59 10.15
C ASP A 568 -22.06 -8.50 8.67
N VAL A 569 -21.24 -9.12 7.81
CA VAL A 569 -21.43 -9.10 6.36
C VAL A 569 -21.39 -10.52 5.78
N ASP A 570 -22.40 -10.85 4.96
CA ASP A 570 -22.40 -12.06 4.16
C ASP A 570 -21.97 -11.76 2.72
N ILE A 571 -21.01 -12.54 2.24
CA ILE A 571 -20.50 -12.47 0.87
C ILE A 571 -20.55 -13.83 0.19
N THR A 572 -20.43 -13.83 -1.13
CA THR A 572 -20.17 -15.04 -1.91
C THR A 572 -18.78 -14.95 -2.53
N VAL A 573 -17.93 -15.93 -2.25
CA VAL A 573 -16.64 -16.11 -2.93
C VAL A 573 -16.84 -17.00 -4.13
N GLN A 574 -16.26 -16.66 -5.26
CA GLN A 574 -16.25 -17.48 -6.48
C GLN A 574 -14.81 -17.75 -6.91
N CYS A 575 -14.47 -19.02 -7.12
CA CYS A 575 -13.16 -19.45 -7.63
C CYS A 575 -13.27 -20.77 -8.40
N GLN A 576 -12.25 -21.06 -9.21
CA GLN A 576 -12.14 -22.35 -9.92
C GLN A 576 -11.49 -23.37 -8.99
N THR A 577 -12.29 -24.27 -8.45
CA THR A 577 -11.82 -25.39 -7.61
C THR A 577 -12.78 -26.57 -7.69
N GLU A 578 -12.28 -27.78 -7.48
CA GLU A 578 -13.11 -28.98 -7.39
C GLU A 578 -13.54 -29.29 -5.94
N GLY A 579 -12.87 -28.68 -4.95
CA GLY A 579 -13.04 -28.93 -3.52
C GLY A 579 -13.89 -27.90 -2.77
N SER A 580 -13.72 -27.91 -1.46
CA SER A 580 -14.16 -26.90 -0.51
C SER A 580 -13.10 -25.79 -0.38
N LEU A 581 -13.48 -24.62 0.18
CA LEU A 581 -12.50 -23.67 0.69
C LEU A 581 -12.10 -24.09 2.10
N LYS A 582 -10.81 -24.13 2.35
CA LYS A 582 -10.29 -24.35 3.70
C LYS A 582 -9.97 -23.02 4.36
N ASP A 583 -10.64 -22.70 5.46
CA ASP A 583 -10.26 -21.59 6.33
C ASP A 583 -8.98 -21.97 7.09
N LEU A 584 -7.91 -21.25 6.85
CA LEU A 584 -6.59 -21.57 7.39
C LEU A 584 -6.42 -21.19 8.87
N LEU A 585 -7.30 -20.33 9.40
CA LEU A 585 -7.25 -19.90 10.80
C LEU A 585 -8.11 -20.80 11.69
N SER A 586 -9.34 -21.07 11.28
CA SER A 586 -10.26 -21.93 12.04
C SER A 586 -10.08 -23.42 11.72
N GLY A 587 -9.53 -23.76 10.56
CA GLY A 587 -9.47 -25.13 10.05
C GLY A 587 -10.78 -25.63 9.44
N GLU A 588 -11.80 -24.79 9.37
CA GLU A 588 -13.12 -25.11 8.82
C GLU A 588 -13.08 -25.32 7.30
N ASP A 589 -13.82 -26.32 6.81
CA ASP A 589 -14.06 -26.50 5.38
C ASP A 589 -15.41 -25.89 4.99
N VAL A 590 -15.36 -24.86 4.14
CA VAL A 590 -16.55 -24.21 3.58
C VAL A 590 -16.94 -24.89 2.28
N ASN A 591 -18.11 -25.53 2.26
CA ASN A 591 -18.63 -26.22 1.08
C ASN A 591 -19.27 -25.24 0.10
N GLY A 592 -19.02 -25.44 -1.20
CA GLY A 592 -19.55 -24.62 -2.27
C GLY A 592 -20.44 -25.37 -3.25
N SER A 593 -21.27 -24.63 -3.95
CA SER A 593 -22.08 -25.12 -5.07
C SER A 593 -21.46 -24.71 -6.41
N ARG A 594 -21.66 -25.53 -7.47
CA ARG A 594 -21.23 -25.15 -8.83
C ARG A 594 -21.99 -23.92 -9.33
N VAL A 595 -21.28 -23.02 -9.97
CA VAL A 595 -21.91 -21.88 -10.64
C VAL A 595 -22.64 -22.40 -11.88
N MET A 596 -23.94 -22.07 -11.98
CA MET A 596 -24.82 -22.47 -13.09
C MET A 596 -25.17 -21.24 -13.91
N GLN A 597 -24.94 -21.30 -15.23
CA GLN A 597 -25.46 -20.31 -16.18
C GLN A 597 -26.51 -21.00 -17.09
N TRP A 598 -27.71 -20.43 -17.17
CA TRP A 598 -28.80 -20.98 -17.97
C TRP A 598 -29.12 -22.46 -17.69
N GLY A 599 -28.99 -22.87 -16.41
CA GLY A 599 -29.23 -24.25 -15.99
C GLY A 599 -28.14 -25.26 -16.37
N ARG A 600 -26.98 -24.79 -16.86
CA ARG A 600 -25.83 -25.64 -17.21
C ARG A 600 -24.60 -25.19 -16.44
N SER A 601 -23.80 -26.16 -15.97
CA SER A 601 -22.48 -25.86 -15.44
C SER A 601 -21.54 -25.54 -16.62
N THR A 602 -21.05 -24.32 -16.68
CA THR A 602 -20.21 -23.84 -17.80
C THR A 602 -18.72 -23.88 -17.48
N SER A 603 -18.34 -24.12 -16.20
CA SER A 603 -16.97 -24.14 -15.73
C SER A 603 -16.84 -24.92 -14.42
N ASN A 604 -15.60 -25.22 -14.00
CA ASN A 604 -15.30 -25.76 -12.67
C ASN A 604 -15.42 -24.70 -11.56
N GLU A 605 -16.06 -23.59 -11.84
CA GLU A 605 -16.24 -22.51 -10.87
C GLU A 605 -17.28 -22.88 -9.82
N ARG A 606 -16.95 -22.61 -8.57
CA ARG A 606 -17.82 -22.78 -7.42
C ARG A 606 -18.06 -21.48 -6.69
N SER A 607 -19.22 -21.40 -6.04
CA SER A 607 -19.65 -20.31 -5.18
C SER A 607 -19.72 -20.79 -3.73
N PHE A 608 -19.14 -20.02 -2.84
CA PHE A 608 -19.04 -20.29 -1.41
C PHE A 608 -19.63 -19.13 -0.62
N ARG A 609 -20.57 -19.41 0.27
CA ARG A 609 -21.07 -18.39 1.21
C ARG A 609 -20.07 -18.23 2.34
N VAL A 610 -19.67 -17.00 2.61
CA VAL A 610 -18.72 -16.66 3.66
C VAL A 610 -19.31 -15.54 4.51
N HIS A 611 -19.36 -15.77 5.81
CA HIS A 611 -19.77 -14.81 6.82
C HIS A 611 -18.53 -14.11 7.38
N LEU A 612 -18.55 -12.77 7.45
CA LEU A 612 -17.49 -11.94 8.00
C LEU A 612 -18.03 -11.16 9.19
N LYS A 613 -17.26 -11.18 10.27
CA LYS A 613 -17.49 -10.34 11.45
C LYS A 613 -17.05 -8.89 11.17
N PRO A 614 -17.54 -7.91 11.94
CA PRO A 614 -17.10 -6.53 11.82
C PRO A 614 -15.58 -6.41 11.91
N HIS A 615 -14.97 -5.55 11.09
CA HIS A 615 -13.54 -5.26 11.11
C HIS A 615 -12.65 -6.50 11.21
N SER A 616 -12.97 -7.52 10.38
CA SER A 616 -12.34 -8.82 10.49
C SER A 616 -12.02 -9.42 9.14
N TYR A 617 -10.96 -10.20 9.11
CA TYR A 617 -10.54 -10.95 7.93
C TYR A 617 -10.66 -12.46 8.15
N ARG A 618 -10.82 -13.19 7.06
CA ARG A 618 -10.69 -14.65 6.99
C ARG A 618 -9.71 -15.04 5.90
N VAL A 619 -8.99 -16.13 6.12
CA VAL A 619 -7.92 -16.59 5.25
C VAL A 619 -8.28 -17.95 4.68
N PHE A 620 -8.28 -18.06 3.37
CA PHE A 620 -8.71 -19.27 2.69
C PHE A 620 -7.64 -19.83 1.75
N LYS A 621 -7.73 -21.14 1.56
CA LYS A 621 -7.05 -21.89 0.49
C LYS A 621 -8.08 -22.66 -0.33
N PHE A 622 -7.91 -22.66 -1.70
CA PHE A 622 -8.79 -23.35 -2.64
C PHE A 622 -8.04 -24.33 -3.52
#